data_567895c11643104c7a58235b0e7a87c8
#
_entry.id   567895c11643104c7a58235b0e7a87c8
#
_cell.length_a   1.000
_cell.length_b   1.000
_cell.length_c   1.000
_cell.angle_alpha   90.00
_cell.angle_beta   90.00
_cell.angle_gamma   90.00
#
_symmetry.space_group_name_H-M   'P 1'
#
loop_
_entity.id
_entity.type
_entity.pdbx_description
1 polymer ?
#
loop_
_entity_poly.entity_id
_entity_poly.type
_entity_poly.pdbx_seq_one_letter_code
_entity_poly.pdbx_strand_id
1 'polypeptide(L)'
;MKIATIINYCTSDYRFINKCINAVLPFSEQVIIPIADHTFDGTPENEELVQRSMQENPDASFCYYEWTEGNSPRYWHNISRMIGVEQLNDDVDWVLFLDSDEIVDTELFAKFISENDFSLLDSYKIANYWYFREPIYRAKAIEDSAVLVKRNLIQIDPNNPYIEREQLCNNNNKRNTTQDGQAMIHHYSWVRTKEQMLKKVNSWGHKTDTDWNSLIEEEFSRPFNGRCFVNNYEFETVENKYNL
;
A
#
# COMPACT_ATOMS: atom_id res chain seq x y z
N MET A 1 7.80 22.14 -2.39
CA MET A 1 7.11 21.09 -1.63
C MET A 1 7.95 19.83 -1.77
N LYS A 2 8.45 19.30 -0.67
CA LYS A 2 9.24 18.07 -0.62
C LYS A 2 8.37 16.94 -0.11
N ILE A 3 8.24 15.89 -0.92
CA ILE A 3 7.45 14.70 -0.59
C ILE A 3 8.40 13.56 -0.27
N ALA A 4 8.15 12.84 0.81
CA ALA A 4 8.72 11.52 1.05
C ALA A 4 7.63 10.46 0.89
N THR A 5 8.02 9.27 0.44
CA THR A 5 7.11 8.12 0.38
C THR A 5 7.55 7.04 1.36
N ILE A 6 6.62 6.55 2.16
CA ILE A 6 6.82 5.40 3.04
C ILE A 6 6.02 4.24 2.48
N ILE A 7 6.71 3.15 2.15
CA ILE A 7 6.10 1.96 1.56
C ILE A 7 6.13 0.83 2.58
N ASN A 8 4.95 0.43 3.04
CA ASN A 8 4.80 -0.71 3.93
C ASN A 8 4.99 -2.01 3.14
N TYR A 9 5.95 -2.85 3.56
CA TYR A 9 6.41 -3.99 2.77
C TYR A 9 6.62 -5.24 3.60
N CYS A 10 6.25 -6.38 3.03
CA CYS A 10 6.74 -7.72 3.39
C CYS A 10 7.00 -8.55 2.12
N THR A 11 7.82 -9.60 2.24
CA THR A 11 8.30 -10.37 1.08
C THR A 11 7.20 -11.12 0.32
N SER A 12 6.01 -11.27 0.89
CA SER A 12 4.83 -11.75 0.15
C SER A 12 4.47 -10.88 -1.06
N ASP A 13 4.91 -9.61 -1.05
CA ASP A 13 4.68 -8.61 -2.08
C ASP A 13 5.92 -8.29 -2.92
N TYR A 14 6.96 -9.14 -2.84
CA TYR A 14 8.22 -8.96 -3.55
C TYR A 14 8.04 -8.60 -5.04
N ARG A 15 7.08 -9.19 -5.73
CA ARG A 15 6.83 -8.93 -7.16
C ARG A 15 6.36 -7.49 -7.47
N PHE A 16 5.84 -6.78 -6.48
CA PHE A 16 5.32 -5.42 -6.65
C PHE A 16 6.32 -4.35 -6.24
N ILE A 17 7.18 -4.63 -5.25
CA ILE A 17 7.98 -3.62 -4.55
C ILE A 17 8.85 -2.78 -5.49
N ASN A 18 9.55 -3.40 -6.45
CA ASN A 18 10.38 -2.66 -7.41
C ASN A 18 9.55 -1.68 -8.25
N LYS A 19 8.35 -2.08 -8.69
CA LYS A 19 7.45 -1.22 -9.47
C LYS A 19 6.85 -0.11 -8.63
N CYS A 20 6.50 -0.40 -7.38
CA CYS A 20 6.00 0.60 -6.43
C CYS A 20 7.07 1.67 -6.15
N ILE A 21 8.32 1.27 -5.89
CA ILE A 21 9.45 2.18 -5.68
C ILE A 21 9.70 3.05 -6.91
N ASN A 22 9.88 2.42 -8.09
CA ASN A 22 10.17 3.14 -9.32
C ASN A 22 9.08 4.15 -9.70
N ALA A 23 7.83 3.87 -9.35
CA ALA A 23 6.72 4.77 -9.63
C ALA A 23 6.76 6.06 -8.79
N VAL A 24 7.37 6.04 -7.61
CA VAL A 24 7.39 7.20 -6.70
C VAL A 24 8.72 7.97 -6.72
N LEU A 25 9.82 7.35 -7.16
CA LEU A 25 11.14 8.01 -7.25
C LEU A 25 11.12 9.36 -7.99
N PRO A 26 10.37 9.56 -9.10
CA PRO A 26 10.40 10.82 -9.83
C PRO A 26 9.89 12.05 -9.07
N PHE A 27 9.13 11.87 -7.98
CA PHE A 27 8.56 12.98 -7.21
C PHE A 27 8.86 12.91 -5.71
N SER A 28 9.53 11.84 -5.24
CA SER A 28 9.87 11.67 -3.83
C SER A 28 11.33 12.02 -3.56
N GLU A 29 11.57 12.91 -2.59
CA GLU A 29 12.92 13.22 -2.09
C GLU A 29 13.54 12.06 -1.31
N GLN A 30 12.68 11.27 -0.67
CA GLN A 30 13.04 10.04 0.05
C GLN A 30 11.99 8.96 -0.21
N VAL A 31 12.45 7.72 -0.38
CA VAL A 31 11.60 6.53 -0.37
C VAL A 31 12.09 5.63 0.75
N ILE A 32 11.26 5.46 1.79
CA ILE A 32 11.58 4.70 3.00
C ILE A 32 10.77 3.41 3.01
N ILE A 33 11.44 2.29 3.28
CA ILE A 33 10.82 0.97 3.33
C ILE A 33 11.14 0.32 4.68
N PRO A 34 10.25 0.43 5.66
CA PRO A 34 10.39 -0.30 6.91
C PRO A 34 10.27 -1.80 6.67
N ILE A 35 11.20 -2.58 7.21
CA ILE A 35 11.22 -4.03 7.06
C ILE A 35 11.69 -4.70 8.35
N ALA A 36 11.09 -5.84 8.69
CA ALA A 36 11.48 -6.66 9.84
C ALA A 36 12.03 -8.03 9.38
N ASP A 37 12.47 -8.82 10.33
CA ASP A 37 12.84 -10.22 10.16
C ASP A 37 11.62 -11.18 10.12
N HIS A 38 10.44 -10.65 10.44
CA HIS A 38 9.17 -11.35 10.45
C HIS A 38 8.09 -10.53 9.74
N THR A 39 7.12 -11.21 9.16
CA THR A 39 5.87 -10.59 8.70
C THR A 39 5.05 -10.08 9.89
N PHE A 40 4.00 -9.31 9.64
CA PHE A 40 3.21 -8.69 10.72
C PHE A 40 2.57 -9.70 11.68
N ASP A 41 2.35 -10.94 11.28
CA ASP A 41 1.81 -12.01 12.12
C ASP A 41 2.87 -12.84 12.85
N GLY A 42 4.14 -12.49 12.71
CA GLY A 42 5.27 -13.18 13.32
C GLY A 42 5.77 -14.39 12.55
N THR A 43 5.31 -14.61 11.32
CA THR A 43 5.94 -15.61 10.44
C THR A 43 7.31 -15.06 9.99
N PRO A 44 8.40 -15.86 10.03
CA PRO A 44 9.70 -15.41 9.54
C PRO A 44 9.62 -14.92 8.09
N GLU A 45 10.27 -13.80 7.80
CA GLU A 45 10.43 -13.30 6.44
C GLU A 45 11.38 -14.17 5.61
N ASN A 46 11.26 -14.08 4.31
CA ASN A 46 12.22 -14.71 3.41
C ASN A 46 13.45 -13.79 3.28
N GLU A 47 14.51 -14.11 4.03
CA GLU A 47 15.74 -13.32 4.09
C GLU A 47 16.38 -13.10 2.69
N GLU A 48 16.36 -14.13 1.81
CA GLU A 48 16.87 -13.99 0.44
C GLU A 48 16.10 -12.92 -0.34
N LEU A 49 14.75 -12.92 -0.23
CA LEU A 49 13.91 -11.91 -0.88
C LEU A 49 14.09 -10.53 -0.26
N VAL A 50 14.30 -10.43 1.06
CA VAL A 50 14.64 -9.16 1.72
C VAL A 50 15.92 -8.59 1.13
N GLN A 51 17.01 -9.36 1.13
CA GLN A 51 18.31 -8.94 0.59
C GLN A 51 18.22 -8.57 -0.89
N ARG A 52 17.48 -9.35 -1.65
CA ARG A 52 17.28 -9.10 -3.08
C ARG A 52 16.48 -7.81 -3.32
N SER A 53 15.43 -7.55 -2.53
CA SER A 53 14.67 -6.30 -2.62
C SER A 53 15.56 -5.08 -2.39
N MET A 54 16.47 -5.14 -1.42
CA MET A 54 17.42 -4.07 -1.14
C MET A 54 18.43 -3.88 -2.29
N GLN A 55 18.96 -4.98 -2.83
CA GLN A 55 19.94 -4.93 -3.93
C GLN A 55 19.34 -4.40 -5.24
N GLU A 56 18.10 -4.76 -5.54
CA GLU A 56 17.40 -4.35 -6.75
C GLU A 56 16.86 -2.91 -6.68
N ASN A 57 16.84 -2.29 -5.49
CA ASN A 57 16.29 -0.95 -5.26
C ASN A 57 17.25 -0.05 -4.46
N PRO A 58 18.46 0.24 -5.00
CA PRO A 58 19.48 1.00 -4.27
C PRO A 58 19.10 2.47 -4.01
N ASP A 59 18.11 3.01 -4.73
CA ASP A 59 17.62 4.38 -4.56
C ASP A 59 16.56 4.53 -3.46
N ALA A 60 16.16 3.42 -2.83
CA ALA A 60 15.27 3.41 -1.67
C ALA A 60 16.03 3.08 -0.38
N SER A 61 15.61 3.66 0.72
CA SER A 61 16.19 3.43 2.04
C SER A 61 15.38 2.38 2.81
N PHE A 62 15.95 1.21 2.96
CA PHE A 62 15.36 0.17 3.79
C PHE A 62 15.74 0.40 5.24
N CYS A 63 14.76 0.57 6.14
CA CYS A 63 14.99 0.70 7.57
C CYS A 63 14.54 -0.58 8.29
N TYR A 64 15.51 -1.23 8.93
CA TYR A 64 15.27 -2.48 9.63
C TYR A 64 14.73 -2.21 11.04
N TYR A 65 13.71 -2.96 11.45
CA TYR A 65 13.21 -2.94 12.83
C TYR A 65 13.03 -4.36 13.37
N GLU A 66 13.12 -4.51 14.69
CA GLU A 66 12.98 -5.79 15.38
C GLU A 66 11.49 -6.07 15.65
N TRP A 67 10.99 -7.21 15.14
CA TRP A 67 9.69 -7.72 15.51
C TRP A 67 9.77 -8.45 16.86
N THR A 68 8.77 -8.27 17.71
CA THR A 68 8.69 -8.92 19.03
C THR A 68 7.31 -9.55 19.24
N GLU A 69 7.27 -10.65 19.97
CA GLU A 69 6.03 -11.30 20.36
C GLU A 69 5.16 -10.40 21.27
N GLY A 70 3.86 -10.66 21.30
CA GLY A 70 2.93 -10.02 22.21
C GLY A 70 2.07 -8.93 21.59
N ASN A 71 2.40 -8.45 20.38
CA ASN A 71 1.62 -7.47 19.65
C ASN A 71 0.82 -8.11 18.50
N SER A 72 -0.32 -7.51 18.16
CA SER A 72 -1.16 -7.99 17.06
C SER A 72 -0.54 -7.70 15.68
N PRO A 73 -0.92 -8.45 14.61
CA PRO A 73 -0.52 -8.11 13.24
C PRO A 73 -0.89 -6.68 12.84
N ARG A 74 -2.03 -6.18 13.31
CA ARG A 74 -2.48 -4.81 13.07
C ARG A 74 -1.58 -3.77 13.74
N TYR A 75 -1.05 -4.07 14.93
CA TYR A 75 -0.05 -3.23 15.58
C TYR A 75 1.18 -3.08 14.69
N TRP A 76 1.77 -4.20 14.24
CA TRP A 76 2.97 -4.19 13.42
C TRP A 76 2.76 -3.52 12.07
N HIS A 77 1.61 -3.75 11.43
CA HIS A 77 1.22 -3.10 10.20
C HIS A 77 1.16 -1.56 10.32
N ASN A 78 0.77 -1.04 11.47
CA ASN A 78 0.68 0.40 11.69
C ASN A 78 1.98 1.01 12.18
N ILE A 79 2.65 0.35 13.14
CA ILE A 79 3.90 0.88 13.72
C ILE A 79 5.05 0.89 12.70
N SER A 80 5.08 -0.04 11.75
CA SER A 80 6.08 -0.05 10.68
C SER A 80 6.09 1.26 9.90
N ARG A 81 4.92 1.83 9.60
CA ARG A 81 4.82 3.13 8.92
C ARG A 81 5.40 4.25 9.78
N MET A 82 5.15 4.22 11.09
CA MET A 82 5.67 5.23 12.03
C MET A 82 7.19 5.13 12.19
N ILE A 83 7.74 3.92 12.17
CA ILE A 83 9.19 3.68 12.10
C ILE A 83 9.78 4.33 10.84
N GLY A 84 9.09 4.22 9.71
CA GLY A 84 9.46 4.92 8.48
C GLY A 84 9.45 6.44 8.64
N VAL A 85 8.49 7.00 9.35
CA VAL A 85 8.41 8.46 9.62
C VAL A 85 9.60 8.96 10.43
N GLU A 86 10.12 8.16 11.36
CA GLU A 86 11.31 8.50 12.17
C GLU A 86 12.60 8.61 11.34
N GLN A 87 12.62 8.03 10.15
CA GLN A 87 13.77 8.07 9.23
C GLN A 87 13.73 9.25 8.24
N LEU A 88 12.68 10.08 8.29
CA LEU A 88 12.53 11.19 7.37
C LEU A 88 13.45 12.35 7.70
N ASN A 89 14.01 12.98 6.68
CA ASN A 89 14.75 14.24 6.81
C ASN A 89 13.85 15.35 7.36
N ASP A 90 14.44 16.30 8.10
CA ASP A 90 13.69 17.39 8.75
C ASP A 90 12.99 18.34 7.77
N ASP A 91 13.47 18.41 6.54
CA ASP A 91 12.99 19.31 5.49
C ASP A 91 11.87 18.70 4.60
N VAL A 92 11.39 17.51 4.91
CA VAL A 92 10.22 16.89 4.26
C VAL A 92 8.95 17.61 4.70
N ASP A 93 8.17 18.05 3.72
CA ASP A 93 6.89 18.76 3.96
C ASP A 93 5.70 17.79 4.04
N TRP A 94 5.69 16.76 3.18
CA TRP A 94 4.58 15.84 2.98
C TRP A 94 5.02 14.39 2.95
N VAL A 95 4.16 13.50 3.45
CA VAL A 95 4.41 12.05 3.46
C VAL A 95 3.29 11.34 2.71
N LEU A 96 3.68 10.56 1.70
CA LEU A 96 2.80 9.62 1.00
C LEU A 96 2.96 8.23 1.64
N PHE A 97 1.87 7.67 2.16
CA PHE A 97 1.83 6.32 2.69
C PHE A 97 1.23 5.36 1.67
N LEU A 98 2.00 4.35 1.30
CA LEU A 98 1.62 3.27 0.40
C LEU A 98 1.81 1.91 1.05
N ASP A 99 1.04 0.93 0.59
CA ASP A 99 1.40 -0.48 0.70
C ASP A 99 2.15 -0.90 -0.57
N SER A 100 3.00 -1.90 -0.48
CA SER A 100 3.88 -2.31 -1.58
C SER A 100 3.14 -2.80 -2.85
N ASP A 101 1.87 -3.17 -2.71
CA ASP A 101 0.98 -3.56 -3.80
C ASP A 101 0.13 -2.38 -4.36
N GLU A 102 0.43 -1.14 -3.94
CA GLU A 102 -0.17 0.11 -4.44
C GLU A 102 0.82 0.85 -5.36
N ILE A 103 0.68 0.65 -6.66
CA ILE A 103 1.57 1.26 -7.66
C ILE A 103 0.97 2.58 -8.14
N VAL A 104 1.71 3.66 -7.95
CA VAL A 104 1.29 5.01 -8.38
C VAL A 104 1.39 5.13 -9.91
N ASP A 105 0.39 5.75 -10.54
CA ASP A 105 0.54 6.27 -11.89
C ASP A 105 1.36 7.57 -11.82
N THR A 106 2.63 7.45 -12.11
CA THR A 106 3.62 8.53 -11.94
C THR A 106 3.22 9.81 -12.67
N GLU A 107 2.72 9.69 -13.90
CA GLU A 107 2.35 10.86 -14.72
C GLU A 107 1.12 11.58 -14.16
N LEU A 108 0.08 10.80 -13.82
CA LEU A 108 -1.15 11.34 -13.25
C LEU A 108 -0.90 11.97 -11.88
N PHE A 109 -0.07 11.34 -11.05
CA PHE A 109 0.24 11.85 -9.72
C PHE A 109 1.15 13.08 -9.77
N ALA A 110 2.15 13.13 -10.65
CA ALA A 110 2.97 14.31 -10.87
C ALA A 110 2.13 15.49 -11.35
N LYS A 111 1.17 15.24 -12.25
CA LYS A 111 0.22 16.26 -12.68
C LYS A 111 -0.66 16.74 -11.51
N PHE A 112 -1.19 15.84 -10.69
CA PHE A 112 -1.93 16.18 -9.48
C PHE A 112 -1.10 17.08 -8.55
N ILE A 113 0.18 16.75 -8.31
CA ILE A 113 1.08 17.56 -7.50
C ILE A 113 1.27 18.96 -8.09
N SER A 114 1.39 19.09 -9.42
CA SER A 114 1.65 20.37 -10.08
C SER A 114 0.43 21.29 -10.19
N GLU A 115 -0.77 20.71 -10.22
CA GLU A 115 -2.03 21.44 -10.46
C GLU A 115 -2.80 21.79 -9.18
N ASN A 116 -2.49 21.18 -8.05
CA ASN A 116 -3.21 21.41 -6.80
C ASN A 116 -2.53 22.43 -5.89
N ASP A 117 -3.34 23.23 -5.21
CA ASP A 117 -2.88 24.12 -4.15
C ASP A 117 -2.86 23.38 -2.80
N PHE A 118 -1.69 22.91 -2.42
CA PHE A 118 -1.45 22.18 -1.17
C PHE A 118 -1.50 23.07 0.09
N SER A 119 -1.77 24.38 -0.05
CA SER A 119 -2.06 25.23 1.11
C SER A 119 -3.48 25.06 1.65
N LEU A 120 -4.40 24.55 0.83
CA LEU A 120 -5.82 24.47 1.14
C LEU A 120 -6.21 23.31 2.07
N LEU A 121 -5.48 22.21 2.02
CA LEU A 121 -5.73 21.00 2.81
C LEU A 121 -4.46 20.51 3.49
N ASP A 122 -4.64 19.74 4.53
CA ASP A 122 -3.53 19.16 5.32
C ASP A 122 -3.29 17.69 5.01
N SER A 123 -4.23 17.06 4.31
CA SER A 123 -4.15 15.67 3.90
C SER A 123 -5.08 15.35 2.74
N TYR A 124 -4.74 14.29 1.99
CA TYR A 124 -5.47 13.81 0.83
C TYR A 124 -5.60 12.30 0.87
N LYS A 125 -6.80 11.77 0.68
CA LYS A 125 -7.02 10.38 0.30
C LYS A 125 -6.91 10.26 -1.21
N ILE A 126 -6.07 9.37 -1.69
CA ILE A 126 -5.80 9.22 -3.13
C ILE A 126 -6.61 8.05 -3.68
N ALA A 127 -7.35 8.33 -4.74
CA ALA A 127 -8.17 7.32 -5.42
C ALA A 127 -7.33 6.22 -6.05
N ASN A 128 -7.79 4.98 -5.91
CA ASN A 128 -7.16 3.82 -6.52
C ASN A 128 -8.13 2.99 -7.36
N TYR A 129 -7.60 2.35 -8.39
CA TYR A 129 -8.22 1.23 -9.08
C TYR A 129 -7.89 -0.05 -8.33
N TRP A 130 -8.86 -0.87 -8.06
CA TRP A 130 -8.69 -2.14 -7.36
C TRP A 130 -8.67 -3.31 -8.35
N TYR A 131 -7.77 -4.27 -8.14
CA TYR A 131 -7.57 -5.41 -9.04
C TYR A 131 -7.76 -6.73 -8.30
N PHE A 132 -8.21 -7.77 -9.04
CA PHE A 132 -8.53 -9.07 -8.44
C PHE A 132 -8.07 -10.24 -9.33
N ARG A 133 -7.49 -11.26 -8.73
CA ARG A 133 -6.91 -12.47 -9.32
C ARG A 133 -5.76 -12.19 -10.30
N GLU A 134 -6.03 -11.48 -11.36
CA GLU A 134 -5.07 -11.15 -12.41
C GLU A 134 -4.98 -9.64 -12.61
N PRO A 135 -3.82 -9.11 -13.04
CA PRO A 135 -3.61 -7.67 -13.19
C PRO A 135 -4.42 -7.02 -14.33
N ILE A 136 -5.15 -7.84 -15.08
CA ILE A 136 -6.07 -7.39 -16.15
C ILE A 136 -7.52 -7.22 -15.68
N TYR A 137 -7.88 -7.73 -14.50
CA TYR A 137 -9.23 -7.57 -13.97
C TYR A 137 -9.29 -6.40 -13.02
N ARG A 138 -9.79 -5.26 -13.51
CA ARG A 138 -9.95 -4.00 -12.78
C ARG A 138 -11.38 -3.80 -12.34
N ALA A 139 -11.60 -3.47 -11.06
CA ALA A 139 -12.93 -3.10 -10.58
C ALA A 139 -13.42 -1.82 -11.27
N LYS A 140 -14.71 -1.79 -11.62
CA LYS A 140 -15.38 -0.58 -12.11
C LYS A 140 -15.55 0.47 -11.00
N ALA A 141 -15.60 0.02 -9.75
CA ALA A 141 -15.58 0.89 -8.58
C ALA A 141 -14.18 1.42 -8.31
N ILE A 142 -14.10 2.67 -7.85
CA ILE A 142 -12.87 3.31 -7.40
C ILE A 142 -12.89 3.35 -5.87
N GLU A 143 -11.77 2.99 -5.26
CA GLU A 143 -11.54 3.10 -3.81
C GLU A 143 -10.58 4.23 -3.46
N ASP A 144 -10.27 4.38 -2.17
CA ASP A 144 -9.22 5.24 -1.65
C ASP A 144 -8.50 4.52 -0.50
N SER A 145 -7.21 4.28 -0.64
CA SER A 145 -6.40 3.62 0.37
C SER A 145 -5.14 4.40 0.72
N ALA A 146 -4.46 4.94 -0.27
CA ALA A 146 -3.26 5.73 -0.05
C ALA A 146 -3.57 7.12 0.54
N VAL A 147 -2.67 7.60 1.38
CA VAL A 147 -2.81 8.89 2.08
C VAL A 147 -1.56 9.73 1.86
N LEU A 148 -1.78 10.97 1.41
CA LEU A 148 -0.77 12.02 1.38
C LEU A 148 -1.09 13.02 2.49
N VAL A 149 -0.19 13.26 3.44
CA VAL A 149 -0.43 14.09 4.63
C VAL A 149 0.76 14.98 4.93
N LYS A 150 0.51 16.19 5.46
CA LYS A 150 1.58 17.07 5.96
C LYS A 150 2.34 16.38 7.11
N ARG A 151 3.66 16.38 7.03
CA ARG A 151 4.53 15.72 8.02
C ARG A 151 4.25 16.18 9.45
N ASN A 152 4.03 17.47 9.66
CA ASN A 152 3.81 18.05 10.99
C ASN A 152 2.51 17.60 11.69
N LEU A 153 1.61 16.93 10.96
CA LEU A 153 0.36 16.36 11.50
C LEU A 153 0.51 14.89 11.90
N ILE A 154 1.61 14.26 11.53
CA ILE A 154 1.86 12.87 11.89
C ILE A 154 2.41 12.87 13.33
N GLN A 155 1.56 12.42 14.24
CA GLN A 155 1.96 12.26 15.65
C GLN A 155 2.30 10.80 15.90
N ILE A 156 3.55 10.57 16.28
CA ILE A 156 4.02 9.25 16.73
C ILE A 156 3.69 9.15 18.22
N ASP A 157 2.62 8.44 18.56
CA ASP A 157 2.29 8.12 19.94
C ASP A 157 2.63 6.63 20.22
N PRO A 158 3.72 6.36 20.96
CA PRO A 158 4.09 4.99 21.31
C PRO A 158 3.02 4.25 22.11
N ASN A 159 2.12 4.98 22.79
CA ASN A 159 1.04 4.41 23.59
C ASN A 159 -0.25 4.18 22.77
N ASN A 160 -0.35 4.74 21.57
CA ASN A 160 -1.46 4.53 20.64
C ASN A 160 -0.97 4.24 19.22
N PRO A 161 -0.30 3.10 19.01
CA PRO A 161 0.25 2.72 17.71
C PRO A 161 -0.81 2.27 16.69
N TYR A 162 -2.09 2.31 17.05
CA TYR A 162 -3.21 1.84 16.21
C TYR A 162 -3.73 2.89 15.24
N ILE A 163 -2.97 3.94 14.96
CA ILE A 163 -3.37 4.94 13.96
C ILE A 163 -3.25 4.31 12.57
N GLU A 164 -4.40 3.94 12.02
CA GLU A 164 -4.49 3.60 10.60
C GLU A 164 -4.15 4.85 9.77
N ARG A 165 -3.47 4.67 8.62
CA ARG A 165 -3.10 5.81 7.76
C ARG A 165 -4.31 6.67 7.37
N GLU A 166 -5.49 6.07 7.21
CA GLU A 166 -6.73 6.77 6.89
C GLU A 166 -7.17 7.73 8.00
N GLN A 167 -6.78 7.49 9.25
CA GLN A 167 -7.06 8.36 10.39
C GLN A 167 -6.19 9.62 10.41
N LEU A 168 -5.08 9.63 9.67
CA LEU A 168 -4.26 10.83 9.44
C LEU A 168 -4.96 11.84 8.52
N CYS A 169 -6.04 11.43 7.86
CA CYS A 169 -6.86 12.31 7.09
C CYS A 169 -8.01 12.86 7.92
N ASN A 170 -8.21 14.19 7.93
CA ASN A 170 -9.35 14.79 8.61
C ASN A 170 -10.67 14.52 7.87
N ASN A 171 -11.78 14.65 8.59
CA ASN A 171 -13.13 14.23 8.19
C ASN A 171 -13.70 14.85 6.90
N ASN A 172 -13.04 15.82 6.28
CA ASN A 172 -13.48 16.46 5.04
C ASN A 172 -12.82 15.89 3.78
N ASN A 173 -12.17 14.74 3.90
CA ASN A 173 -11.36 14.22 2.81
C ASN A 173 -12.19 13.54 1.75
N LYS A 174 -12.43 14.27 0.68
CA LYS A 174 -12.90 13.68 -0.56
C LYS A 174 -11.80 12.79 -1.12
N ARG A 175 -12.23 11.70 -1.73
CA ARG A 175 -11.39 10.90 -2.61
C ARG A 175 -10.84 11.79 -3.74
N ASN A 176 -9.51 11.85 -3.87
CA ASN A 176 -8.87 12.68 -4.87
C ASN A 176 -8.56 11.86 -6.11
N THR A 177 -9.11 12.30 -7.21
CA THR A 177 -8.88 11.80 -8.57
C THR A 177 -8.21 12.89 -9.40
N THR A 178 -7.83 12.56 -10.63
CA THR A 178 -7.55 13.57 -11.66
C THR A 178 -8.82 14.41 -11.95
N GLN A 179 -8.68 15.51 -12.70
CA GLN A 179 -9.82 16.36 -13.04
C GLN A 179 -10.90 15.64 -13.87
N ASP A 180 -10.51 14.64 -14.67
CA ASP A 180 -11.39 13.79 -15.46
C ASP A 180 -11.84 12.51 -14.72
N GLY A 181 -11.60 12.44 -13.41
CA GLY A 181 -12.14 11.39 -12.54
C GLY A 181 -11.34 10.08 -12.52
N GLN A 182 -10.12 10.04 -13.08
CA GLN A 182 -9.29 8.85 -13.05
C GLN A 182 -8.63 8.68 -11.67
N ALA A 183 -8.50 7.44 -11.22
CA ALA A 183 -7.67 7.11 -10.06
C ALA A 183 -6.18 7.20 -10.44
N MET A 184 -5.37 7.57 -9.47
CA MET A 184 -3.92 7.78 -9.63
C MET A 184 -3.08 6.64 -9.07
N ILE A 185 -3.71 5.62 -8.50
CA ILE A 185 -3.05 4.46 -7.91
C ILE A 185 -3.71 3.19 -8.43
N HIS A 186 -2.89 2.16 -8.63
CA HIS A 186 -3.31 0.82 -9.00
C HIS A 186 -3.02 -0.13 -7.84
N HIS A 187 -4.07 -0.66 -7.19
CA HIS A 187 -3.98 -1.47 -5.99
C HIS A 187 -4.19 -2.95 -6.31
N TYR A 188 -3.12 -3.73 -6.20
CA TYR A 188 -3.03 -5.13 -6.61
C TYR A 188 -3.14 -6.12 -5.44
N SER A 189 -3.73 -5.71 -4.33
CA SER A 189 -3.81 -6.49 -3.07
C SER A 189 -4.30 -7.93 -3.27
N TRP A 190 -5.24 -8.14 -4.18
CA TRP A 190 -5.86 -9.44 -4.47
C TRP A 190 -5.45 -10.04 -5.83
N VAL A 191 -4.44 -9.49 -6.47
CA VAL A 191 -3.85 -10.08 -7.68
C VAL A 191 -2.85 -11.15 -7.24
N ARG A 192 -3.32 -12.37 -7.06
CA ARG A 192 -2.55 -13.46 -6.45
C ARG A 192 -3.02 -14.80 -6.99
N THR A 193 -2.14 -15.82 -6.98
CA THR A 193 -2.58 -17.21 -7.14
C THR A 193 -3.42 -17.63 -5.93
N LYS A 194 -4.12 -18.75 -6.04
CA LYS A 194 -4.90 -19.34 -4.93
C LYS A 194 -4.05 -19.51 -3.68
N GLU A 195 -2.86 -20.11 -3.83
CA GLU A 195 -1.94 -20.38 -2.73
C GLU A 195 -1.47 -19.08 -2.07
N GLN A 196 -1.16 -18.07 -2.87
CA GLN A 196 -0.77 -16.74 -2.36
C GLN A 196 -1.91 -16.03 -1.63
N MET A 197 -3.17 -16.16 -2.11
CA MET A 197 -4.33 -15.61 -1.42
C MET A 197 -4.56 -16.32 -0.08
N LEU A 198 -4.51 -17.65 -0.05
CA LEU A 198 -4.64 -18.43 1.18
C LEU A 198 -3.55 -18.05 2.20
N LYS A 199 -2.30 -17.89 1.74
CA LYS A 199 -1.21 -17.43 2.61
C LYS A 199 -1.51 -16.03 3.17
N LYS A 200 -1.92 -15.08 2.32
CA LYS A 200 -2.23 -13.71 2.73
C LYS A 200 -3.31 -13.67 3.80
N VAL A 201 -4.46 -14.32 3.58
CA VAL A 201 -5.58 -14.24 4.51
C VAL A 201 -5.34 -14.94 5.85
N ASN A 202 -4.38 -15.85 5.90
CA ASN A 202 -3.97 -16.51 7.14
C ASN A 202 -2.95 -15.68 7.94
N SER A 203 -2.30 -14.68 7.33
CA SER A 203 -1.25 -13.85 7.95
C SER A 203 -1.62 -12.38 8.17
N TRP A 204 -2.73 -11.90 7.62
CA TRP A 204 -3.10 -10.49 7.71
C TRP A 204 -3.98 -10.14 8.93
N GLY A 205 -4.18 -8.82 9.15
CA GLY A 205 -4.93 -8.31 10.29
C GLY A 205 -6.43 -8.63 10.32
N HIS A 206 -7.02 -9.05 9.20
CA HIS A 206 -8.46 -9.34 9.03
C HIS A 206 -8.79 -10.84 8.94
N LYS A 207 -7.88 -11.71 9.37
CA LYS A 207 -8.03 -13.17 9.22
C LYS A 207 -9.27 -13.76 9.89
N THR A 208 -9.83 -13.08 10.89
CA THR A 208 -10.98 -13.53 11.67
C THR A 208 -12.31 -12.93 11.22
N ASP A 209 -12.33 -12.05 10.23
CA ASP A 209 -13.55 -11.32 9.84
C ASP A 209 -14.57 -12.23 9.14
N THR A 210 -14.09 -13.27 8.45
CA THR A 210 -14.91 -14.28 7.76
C THR A 210 -14.10 -15.54 7.48
N ASP A 211 -14.75 -16.59 6.96
CA ASP A 211 -14.08 -17.80 6.47
C ASP A 211 -13.47 -17.56 5.07
N TRP A 212 -12.35 -16.82 5.07
CA TRP A 212 -11.61 -16.50 3.84
C TRP A 212 -11.19 -17.75 3.07
N ASN A 213 -10.82 -18.83 3.75
CA ASN A 213 -10.36 -20.04 3.10
C ASN A 213 -11.46 -20.66 2.23
N SER A 214 -12.66 -20.81 2.75
CA SER A 214 -13.80 -21.32 1.99
C SER A 214 -14.16 -20.42 0.81
N LEU A 215 -14.11 -19.08 0.98
CA LEU A 215 -14.40 -18.12 -0.09
C LEU A 215 -13.36 -18.22 -1.22
N ILE A 216 -12.07 -18.36 -0.89
CA ILE A 216 -11.00 -18.51 -1.87
C ILE A 216 -11.10 -19.85 -2.60
N GLU A 217 -11.39 -20.96 -1.88
CA GLU A 217 -11.61 -22.27 -2.48
C GLU A 217 -12.76 -22.24 -3.50
N GLU A 218 -13.88 -21.64 -3.14
CA GLU A 218 -15.03 -21.47 -4.03
C GLU A 218 -14.66 -20.61 -5.26
N GLU A 219 -14.00 -19.47 -5.06
CA GLU A 219 -13.61 -18.56 -6.12
C GLU A 219 -12.73 -19.25 -7.17
N PHE A 220 -11.73 -20.02 -6.73
CA PHE A 220 -10.81 -20.70 -7.63
C PHE A 220 -11.31 -22.06 -8.17
N SER A 221 -12.49 -22.51 -7.73
CA SER A 221 -13.13 -23.72 -8.29
C SER A 221 -13.67 -23.50 -9.70
N ARG A 222 -13.75 -22.27 -10.17
CA ARG A 222 -14.34 -21.87 -11.45
C ARG A 222 -13.53 -20.74 -12.09
N PRO A 223 -13.66 -20.53 -13.43
CA PRO A 223 -13.16 -19.33 -14.08
C PRO A 223 -13.72 -18.06 -13.44
N PHE A 224 -12.96 -16.96 -13.45
CA PHE A 224 -13.43 -15.67 -12.93
C PHE A 224 -14.68 -15.21 -13.70
N ASN A 225 -15.72 -14.85 -12.98
CA ASN A 225 -17.02 -14.51 -13.54
C ASN A 225 -17.31 -13.00 -13.59
N GLY A 226 -16.28 -12.16 -13.33
CA GLY A 226 -16.40 -10.71 -13.37
C GLY A 226 -16.91 -10.07 -12.07
N ARG A 227 -16.99 -10.83 -10.96
CA ARG A 227 -17.31 -10.31 -9.62
C ARG A 227 -16.40 -10.93 -8.58
N CYS A 228 -15.94 -10.14 -7.60
CA CYS A 228 -15.16 -10.66 -6.49
C CYS A 228 -16.02 -10.94 -5.26
N PHE A 229 -15.55 -11.87 -4.42
CA PHE A 229 -16.21 -12.21 -3.14
C PHE A 229 -15.89 -11.20 -2.02
N VAL A 230 -14.86 -10.36 -2.16
CA VAL A 230 -14.42 -9.43 -1.10
C VAL A 230 -15.39 -8.26 -0.96
N ASN A 231 -15.60 -7.49 -2.03
CA ASN A 231 -16.42 -6.27 -2.03
C ASN A 231 -17.62 -6.38 -2.98
N ASN A 232 -17.81 -7.56 -3.60
CA ASN A 232 -18.86 -7.79 -4.62
C ASN A 232 -18.80 -6.80 -5.80
N TYR A 233 -17.59 -6.28 -6.12
CA TYR A 233 -17.41 -5.37 -7.26
C TYR A 233 -17.57 -6.09 -8.59
N GLU A 234 -18.03 -5.33 -9.58
CA GLU A 234 -17.98 -5.71 -11.00
C GLU A 234 -16.65 -5.30 -11.59
N PHE A 235 -16.15 -6.14 -12.48
CA PHE A 235 -14.85 -5.95 -13.12
C PHE A 235 -14.98 -5.76 -14.64
N GLU A 236 -14.01 -5.05 -15.18
CA GLU A 236 -13.74 -4.94 -16.59
C GLU A 236 -12.34 -5.50 -16.89
N THR A 237 -12.11 -5.89 -18.13
CA THR A 237 -10.79 -6.32 -18.59
C THR A 237 -10.02 -5.12 -19.13
N VAL A 238 -8.81 -4.91 -18.62
CA VAL A 238 -7.91 -3.82 -19.01
C VAL A 238 -6.53 -4.36 -19.39
N GLU A 239 -5.68 -3.51 -19.93
CA GLU A 239 -4.27 -3.83 -20.18
C GLU A 239 -3.52 -4.06 -18.87
N ASN A 240 -2.56 -5.01 -18.87
CA ASN A 240 -1.61 -5.20 -17.77
C ASN A 240 -0.53 -4.12 -17.81
N LYS A 241 -0.83 -2.93 -17.30
CA LYS A 241 -0.01 -1.71 -17.39
C LYS A 241 1.43 -1.89 -16.90
N TYR A 242 1.64 -2.71 -15.88
CA TYR A 242 2.95 -2.85 -15.22
C TYR A 242 3.62 -4.21 -15.48
N ASN A 243 3.07 -5.04 -16.36
CA ASN A 243 3.59 -6.38 -16.66
C ASN A 243 3.81 -7.22 -15.39
N LEU A 244 2.77 -7.33 -14.57
CA LEU A 244 2.76 -8.08 -13.31
C LEU A 244 2.44 -9.56 -13.53
#